data_116236078f9c7c8e051170a1ef3b5b44
#
_entry.id   116236078f9c7c8e051170a1ef3b5b44
#
_cell.length_a   1.000
_cell.length_b   1.000
_cell.length_c   1.000
_cell.angle_alpha   90.00
_cell.angle_beta   90.00
_cell.angle_gamma   90.00
#
_symmetry.space_group_name_H-M   'P 1'
#
loop_
_entity.id
_entity.type
_entity.pdbx_description
1 polymer ?
#
loop_
_entity_poly.entity_id
_entity_poly.type
_entity_poly.pdbx_seq_one_letter_code
_entity_poly.pdbx_strand_id
1 'polypeptide(L)'
;MSQNPFREEKDEMTELLRLFDNLKNGRSHSFLEEESFERIIDYFDENEDLNQAMEAAEMGIEIYPYSSLLLIKKADLLLTQRKYQEALWILEKAELLDSNDINLFILKTDAYLALDQQTKAIELLEEALSLFKNEERIELLFELADVYDDYEEFEKVFDCLKLILEEEPLNEEALYKICFWTDFTGRNEESIRLHLKILDEHPFS
;
A
#
# COMPACT_ATOMS: atom_id res chain seq x y z
N MET A 1 12.50 -30.13 -20.28
CA MET A 1 13.48 -29.08 -19.94
C MET A 1 12.70 -28.02 -19.19
N SER A 2 12.88 -27.91 -17.89
CA SER A 2 12.21 -26.90 -17.08
C SER A 2 12.87 -25.56 -17.42
N GLN A 3 12.15 -24.68 -18.11
CA GLN A 3 12.60 -23.31 -18.33
C GLN A 3 12.68 -22.62 -16.97
N ASN A 4 13.70 -21.82 -16.77
CA ASN A 4 13.91 -21.11 -15.52
C ASN A 4 12.93 -19.91 -15.46
N PRO A 5 11.96 -19.88 -14.53
CA PRO A 5 10.92 -18.86 -14.49
C PRO A 5 11.49 -17.42 -14.46
N PHE A 6 12.60 -17.18 -13.77
CA PHE A 6 13.28 -15.88 -13.77
C PHE A 6 13.79 -15.42 -15.13
N ARG A 7 14.06 -16.35 -16.05
CA ARG A 7 14.53 -16.00 -17.40
C ARG A 7 13.35 -15.63 -18.30
N GLU A 8 12.24 -16.32 -18.15
CA GLU A 8 10.99 -16.02 -18.88
C GLU A 8 10.47 -14.64 -18.50
N GLU A 9 10.38 -14.32 -17.21
CA GLU A 9 9.94 -13.02 -16.69
C GLU A 9 10.81 -11.86 -17.19
N LYS A 10 12.14 -12.05 -17.22
CA LYS A 10 13.09 -11.06 -17.75
C LYS A 10 12.93 -10.86 -19.26
N ASP A 11 12.69 -11.93 -20.01
CA ASP A 11 12.48 -11.87 -21.46
C ASP A 11 11.14 -11.18 -21.78
N GLU A 12 10.08 -11.43 -20.98
CA GLU A 12 8.78 -10.73 -21.08
C GLU A 12 8.92 -9.23 -20.81
N MET A 13 9.60 -8.83 -19.71
CA MET A 13 9.80 -7.42 -19.39
C MET A 13 10.58 -6.70 -20.50
N THR A 14 11.60 -7.34 -21.04
CA THR A 14 12.39 -6.79 -22.16
C THR A 14 11.50 -6.52 -23.38
N GLU A 15 10.55 -7.40 -23.68
CA GLU A 15 9.61 -7.21 -24.78
C GLU A 15 8.60 -6.09 -24.47
N LEU A 16 8.08 -6.00 -23.22
CA LEU A 16 7.19 -4.91 -22.81
C LEU A 16 7.87 -3.55 -22.98
N LEU A 17 9.10 -3.40 -22.53
CA LEU A 17 9.88 -2.16 -22.67
C LEU A 17 10.11 -1.80 -24.15
N ARG A 18 10.36 -2.80 -25.00
CA ARG A 18 10.51 -2.59 -26.45
C ARG A 18 9.20 -2.11 -27.08
N LEU A 19 8.06 -2.67 -26.66
CA LEU A 19 6.74 -2.25 -27.14
C LEU A 19 6.41 -0.82 -26.68
N PHE A 20 6.74 -0.50 -25.44
CA PHE A 20 6.58 0.84 -24.88
C PHE A 20 7.40 1.88 -25.64
N ASP A 21 8.68 1.61 -25.90
CA ASP A 21 9.55 2.47 -26.72
C ASP A 21 9.01 2.68 -28.14
N ASN A 22 8.46 1.64 -28.74
CA ASN A 22 7.84 1.75 -30.06
C ASN A 22 6.57 2.64 -30.03
N LEU A 23 5.76 2.50 -28.98
CA LEU A 23 4.56 3.32 -28.77
C LEU A 23 4.93 4.79 -28.62
N LYS A 24 5.91 5.11 -27.75
CA LYS A 24 6.46 6.47 -27.56
C LYS A 24 6.91 7.12 -28.87
N ASN A 25 7.57 6.35 -29.71
CA ASN A 25 8.14 6.85 -30.97
C ASN A 25 7.14 6.84 -32.13
N GLY A 26 5.87 6.46 -31.92
CA GLY A 26 4.87 6.34 -32.97
C GLY A 26 5.22 5.31 -34.05
N ARG A 27 6.06 4.32 -33.74
CA ARG A 27 6.66 3.40 -34.73
C ARG A 27 5.86 2.15 -35.02
N SER A 28 4.81 1.87 -34.24
CA SER A 28 3.98 0.70 -34.47
C SER A 28 2.55 0.91 -33.95
N HIS A 29 1.62 0.09 -34.49
CA HIS A 29 0.28 -0.10 -33.91
C HIS A 29 0.36 -1.12 -32.75
N SER A 30 1.43 -1.04 -31.93
CA SER A 30 1.58 -1.89 -30.74
C SER A 30 0.50 -1.50 -29.75
N PHE A 31 -0.24 -2.50 -29.31
CA PHE A 31 -1.22 -2.37 -28.26
C PHE A 31 -0.55 -2.86 -26.97
N LEU A 32 -0.59 -2.06 -25.92
CA LEU A 32 -0.22 -2.46 -24.56
C LEU A 32 -1.50 -2.50 -23.74
N GLU A 33 -1.71 -3.57 -23.03
CA GLU A 33 -2.83 -3.73 -22.08
C GLU A 33 -2.57 -2.90 -20.81
N GLU A 34 -3.61 -2.66 -20.04
CA GLU A 34 -3.55 -1.87 -18.80
C GLU A 34 -2.51 -2.45 -17.82
N GLU A 35 -2.54 -3.76 -17.57
CA GLU A 35 -1.59 -4.47 -16.71
C GLU A 35 -0.14 -4.38 -17.24
N SER A 36 0.03 -4.22 -18.55
CA SER A 36 1.36 -4.00 -19.14
C SER A 36 1.94 -2.65 -18.76
N PHE A 37 1.11 -1.60 -18.69
CA PHE A 37 1.53 -0.29 -18.22
C PHE A 37 1.88 -0.32 -16.73
N GLU A 38 1.10 -1.00 -15.90
CA GLU A 38 1.41 -1.20 -14.48
C GLU A 38 2.81 -1.81 -14.31
N ARG A 39 3.07 -2.95 -14.95
CA ARG A 39 4.38 -3.63 -14.90
C ARG A 39 5.53 -2.75 -15.38
N ILE A 40 5.31 -1.92 -16.40
CA ILE A 40 6.32 -0.99 -16.92
C ILE A 40 6.58 0.14 -15.92
N ILE A 41 5.53 0.66 -15.28
CA ILE A 41 5.65 1.69 -14.24
C ILE A 41 6.46 1.15 -13.08
N ASP A 42 6.06 -0.02 -12.54
CA ASP A 42 6.75 -0.67 -11.43
C ASP A 42 8.22 -0.94 -11.74
N TYR A 43 8.51 -1.44 -12.95
CA TYR A 43 9.88 -1.67 -13.39
C TYR A 43 10.73 -0.40 -13.38
N PHE A 44 10.22 0.74 -13.87
CA PHE A 44 10.96 1.99 -13.86
C PHE A 44 11.08 2.59 -12.45
N ASP A 45 10.06 2.45 -11.63
CA ASP A 45 10.08 2.91 -10.25
C ASP A 45 11.09 2.13 -9.40
N GLU A 46 11.09 0.80 -9.47
CA GLU A 46 12.07 -0.07 -8.82
C GLU A 46 13.53 0.20 -9.26
N ASN A 47 13.71 0.70 -10.49
CA ASN A 47 15.02 1.11 -11.00
C ASN A 47 15.33 2.60 -10.77
N GLU A 48 14.54 3.29 -9.94
CA GLU A 48 14.69 4.70 -9.59
C GLU A 48 14.61 5.66 -10.80
N ASP A 49 14.01 5.23 -11.93
CA ASP A 49 13.78 6.08 -13.12
C ASP A 49 12.38 6.68 -13.10
N LEU A 50 12.16 7.58 -12.14
CA LEU A 50 10.88 8.25 -11.93
C LEU A 50 10.37 9.00 -13.17
N ASN A 51 11.25 9.44 -14.06
CA ASN A 51 10.84 10.13 -15.29
C ASN A 51 10.18 9.15 -16.27
N GLN A 52 10.76 7.97 -16.48
CA GLN A 52 10.18 6.95 -17.34
C GLN A 52 8.92 6.34 -16.72
N ALA A 53 8.91 6.13 -15.39
CA ALA A 53 7.72 5.67 -14.68
C ALA A 53 6.54 6.63 -14.87
N MET A 54 6.77 7.95 -14.67
CA MET A 54 5.75 8.98 -14.85
C MET A 54 5.26 9.05 -16.32
N GLU A 55 6.17 8.96 -17.29
CA GLU A 55 5.82 8.95 -18.71
C GLU A 55 4.96 7.72 -19.06
N ALA A 56 5.29 6.55 -18.52
CA ALA A 56 4.50 5.34 -18.71
C ALA A 56 3.10 5.47 -18.09
N ALA A 57 3.00 6.03 -16.89
CA ALA A 57 1.72 6.28 -16.24
C ALA A 57 0.84 7.27 -17.03
N GLU A 58 1.43 8.35 -17.56
CA GLU A 58 0.72 9.33 -18.36
C GLU A 58 0.21 8.74 -19.68
N MET A 59 1.06 7.99 -20.38
CA MET A 59 0.65 7.31 -21.62
C MET A 59 -0.43 6.25 -21.35
N GLY A 60 -0.30 5.49 -20.26
CA GLY A 60 -1.31 4.51 -19.86
C GLY A 60 -2.67 5.19 -19.61
N ILE A 61 -2.69 6.30 -18.89
CA ILE A 61 -3.91 7.07 -18.59
C ILE A 61 -4.51 7.70 -19.86
N GLU A 62 -3.71 8.12 -20.84
CA GLU A 62 -4.20 8.60 -22.13
C GLU A 62 -4.98 7.51 -22.90
N ILE A 63 -4.52 6.26 -22.82
CA ILE A 63 -5.14 5.10 -23.47
C ILE A 63 -6.31 4.55 -22.65
N TYR A 64 -6.14 4.50 -21.32
CA TYR A 64 -7.10 3.97 -20.35
C TYR A 64 -7.55 5.05 -19.35
N PRO A 65 -8.35 6.05 -19.79
CA PRO A 65 -8.68 7.23 -18.96
C PRO A 65 -9.57 6.94 -17.75
N TYR A 66 -10.10 5.73 -17.66
CA TYR A 66 -10.96 5.26 -16.56
C TYR A 66 -10.30 4.15 -15.73
N SER A 67 -8.99 3.99 -15.82
CA SER A 67 -8.23 3.07 -15.00
C SER A 67 -7.97 3.69 -13.63
N SER A 68 -8.59 3.16 -12.57
CA SER A 68 -8.26 3.52 -11.18
C SER A 68 -6.83 3.11 -10.86
N LEU A 69 -6.41 1.92 -11.28
CA LEU A 69 -5.07 1.37 -11.09
C LEU A 69 -3.97 2.33 -11.58
N LEU A 70 -4.05 2.80 -12.83
CA LEU A 70 -3.03 3.69 -13.39
C LEU A 70 -3.05 5.09 -12.73
N LEU A 71 -4.21 5.55 -12.26
CA LEU A 71 -4.30 6.79 -11.48
C LEU A 71 -3.63 6.62 -10.11
N ILE A 72 -3.82 5.48 -9.43
CA ILE A 72 -3.18 5.16 -8.16
C ILE A 72 -1.66 5.11 -8.34
N LYS A 73 -1.16 4.40 -9.34
CA LYS A 73 0.28 4.37 -9.67
C LYS A 73 0.86 5.76 -9.95
N LYS A 74 0.13 6.60 -10.70
CA LYS A 74 0.55 7.99 -10.92
C LYS A 74 0.60 8.81 -9.62
N ALA A 75 -0.37 8.60 -8.73
CA ALA A 75 -0.40 9.29 -7.44
C ALA A 75 0.78 8.89 -6.55
N ASP A 76 1.15 7.62 -6.52
CA ASP A 76 2.31 7.11 -5.80
C ASP A 76 3.61 7.76 -6.30
N LEU A 77 3.82 7.81 -7.61
CA LEU A 77 4.95 8.53 -8.20
C LEU A 77 4.96 10.04 -7.86
N LEU A 78 3.78 10.66 -7.72
CA LEU A 78 3.68 12.05 -7.29
C LEU A 78 4.04 12.24 -5.81
N LEU A 79 3.70 11.26 -4.95
CA LEU A 79 4.13 11.25 -3.54
C LEU A 79 5.64 11.16 -3.43
N THR A 80 6.26 10.25 -4.17
CA THR A 80 7.73 10.14 -4.26
C THR A 80 8.39 11.45 -4.71
N GLN A 81 7.73 12.21 -5.61
CA GLN A 81 8.16 13.55 -6.04
C GLN A 81 7.79 14.68 -5.05
N ARG A 82 7.18 14.34 -3.90
CA ARG A 82 6.68 15.29 -2.88
C ARG A 82 5.60 16.26 -3.40
N LYS A 83 4.86 15.86 -4.42
CA LYS A 83 3.75 16.63 -4.99
C LYS A 83 2.41 16.21 -4.35
N TYR A 84 2.34 16.30 -3.03
CA TYR A 84 1.27 15.74 -2.20
C TYR A 84 -0.13 16.22 -2.59
N GLN A 85 -0.31 17.50 -2.89
CA GLN A 85 -1.62 18.05 -3.31
C GLN A 85 -2.07 17.52 -4.67
N GLU A 86 -1.12 17.35 -5.61
CA GLU A 86 -1.42 16.77 -6.91
C GLU A 86 -1.79 15.28 -6.77
N ALA A 87 -1.06 14.55 -5.90
CA ALA A 87 -1.36 13.16 -5.59
C ALA A 87 -2.79 13.00 -5.03
N LEU A 88 -3.16 13.79 -4.02
CA LEU A 88 -4.52 13.78 -3.45
C LEU A 88 -5.60 14.00 -4.51
N TRP A 89 -5.40 14.97 -5.41
CA TRP A 89 -6.36 15.23 -6.48
C TRP A 89 -6.50 14.06 -7.47
N ILE A 90 -5.40 13.36 -7.76
CA ILE A 90 -5.43 12.15 -8.59
C ILE A 90 -6.13 11.00 -7.86
N LEU A 91 -5.84 10.81 -6.55
CA LEU A 91 -6.48 9.78 -5.73
C LEU A 91 -7.98 10.01 -5.55
N GLU A 92 -8.43 11.27 -5.43
CA GLU A 92 -9.87 11.59 -5.45
C GLU A 92 -10.56 11.17 -6.75
N LYS A 93 -9.87 11.26 -7.88
CA LYS A 93 -10.40 10.78 -9.17
C LYS A 93 -10.43 9.26 -9.24
N ALA A 94 -9.37 8.59 -8.76
CA ALA A 94 -9.30 7.14 -8.72
C ALA A 94 -10.43 6.56 -7.87
N GLU A 95 -10.70 7.16 -6.71
CA GLU A 95 -11.77 6.76 -5.80
C GLU A 95 -13.17 6.83 -6.43
N LEU A 96 -13.42 7.79 -7.32
CA LEU A 96 -14.68 7.88 -8.07
C LEU A 96 -14.87 6.72 -9.06
N LEU A 97 -13.79 6.07 -9.47
CA LEU A 97 -13.80 4.95 -10.40
C LEU A 97 -13.86 3.61 -9.67
N ASP A 98 -13.06 3.48 -8.63
CA ASP A 98 -13.05 2.33 -7.72
C ASP A 98 -12.74 2.81 -6.30
N SER A 99 -13.71 2.66 -5.41
CA SER A 99 -13.58 3.05 -4.00
C SER A 99 -13.12 1.91 -3.09
N ASN A 100 -12.87 0.71 -3.63
CA ASN A 100 -12.58 -0.48 -2.84
C ASN A 100 -11.10 -0.92 -2.91
N ASP A 101 -10.22 -0.06 -3.39
CA ASP A 101 -8.79 -0.33 -3.40
C ASP A 101 -8.15 0.23 -2.13
N ILE A 102 -7.52 -0.63 -1.33
CA ILE A 102 -6.86 -0.25 -0.08
C ILE A 102 -5.74 0.78 -0.30
N ASN A 103 -5.02 0.71 -1.43
CA ASN A 103 -3.94 1.64 -1.75
C ASN A 103 -4.44 3.09 -1.83
N LEU A 104 -5.71 3.32 -2.19
CA LEU A 104 -6.29 4.67 -2.13
C LEU A 104 -6.21 5.27 -0.74
N PHE A 105 -6.53 4.47 0.28
CA PHE A 105 -6.54 4.92 1.68
C PHE A 105 -5.11 5.10 2.20
N ILE A 106 -4.22 4.16 1.92
CA ILE A 106 -2.81 4.24 2.33
C ILE A 106 -2.14 5.47 1.71
N LEU A 107 -2.17 5.63 0.38
CA LEU A 107 -1.53 6.76 -0.29
C LEU A 107 -2.15 8.12 0.07
N LYS A 108 -3.46 8.18 0.34
CA LYS A 108 -4.09 9.41 0.87
C LYS A 108 -3.61 9.71 2.29
N THR A 109 -3.45 8.68 3.12
CA THR A 109 -2.90 8.82 4.48
C THR A 109 -1.51 9.41 4.42
N ASP A 110 -0.61 8.84 3.61
CA ASP A 110 0.74 9.36 3.40
C ASP A 110 0.76 10.82 2.95
N ALA A 111 -0.10 11.16 1.99
CA ALA A 111 -0.23 12.52 1.52
C ALA A 111 -0.69 13.49 2.62
N TYR A 112 -1.67 13.08 3.45
CA TYR A 112 -2.14 13.90 4.57
C TYR A 112 -1.08 14.06 5.66
N LEU A 113 -0.35 13.00 5.99
CA LEU A 113 0.76 13.05 6.96
C LEU A 113 1.87 13.99 6.46
N ALA A 114 2.26 13.85 5.19
CA ALA A 114 3.28 14.72 4.58
C ALA A 114 2.86 16.19 4.51
N LEU A 115 1.56 16.49 4.59
CA LEU A 115 0.99 17.83 4.65
C LEU A 115 0.68 18.31 6.09
N ASP A 116 1.14 17.57 7.10
CA ASP A 116 0.89 17.84 8.53
C ASP A 116 -0.62 17.87 8.87
N GLN A 117 -1.41 17.02 8.22
CA GLN A 117 -2.85 16.88 8.40
C GLN A 117 -3.21 15.57 9.12
N GLN A 118 -2.55 15.29 10.24
CA GLN A 118 -2.70 14.07 11.05
C GLN A 118 -4.16 13.67 11.29
N THR A 119 -5.00 14.61 11.71
CA THR A 119 -6.40 14.30 12.02
C THR A 119 -7.13 13.69 10.84
N LYS A 120 -6.87 14.18 9.63
CA LYS A 120 -7.49 13.63 8.42
C LYS A 120 -6.95 12.24 8.07
N ALA A 121 -5.66 12.01 8.28
CA ALA A 121 -5.04 10.70 8.07
C ALA A 121 -5.69 9.65 8.99
N ILE A 122 -5.82 9.96 10.27
CA ILE A 122 -6.46 9.06 11.25
C ILE A 122 -7.94 8.83 10.92
N GLU A 123 -8.72 9.89 10.66
CA GLU A 123 -10.14 9.78 10.31
C GLU A 123 -10.34 8.91 9.07
N LEU A 124 -9.47 9.06 8.06
CA LEU A 124 -9.51 8.27 6.83
C LEU A 124 -9.25 6.78 7.10
N LEU A 125 -8.22 6.44 7.89
CA LEU A 125 -7.91 5.05 8.25
C LEU A 125 -9.01 4.43 9.11
N GLU A 126 -9.56 5.17 10.09
CA GLU A 126 -10.69 4.71 10.91
C GLU A 126 -11.95 4.44 10.06
N GLU A 127 -12.22 5.25 9.05
CA GLU A 127 -13.29 5.01 8.07
C GLU A 127 -13.01 3.74 7.26
N ALA A 128 -11.79 3.60 6.72
CA ALA A 128 -11.36 2.45 5.93
C ALA A 128 -11.50 1.13 6.71
N LEU A 129 -11.17 1.11 8.00
CA LEU A 129 -11.33 -0.07 8.87
C LEU A 129 -12.77 -0.60 8.93
N SER A 130 -13.77 0.23 8.60
CA SER A 130 -15.17 -0.21 8.52
C SER A 130 -15.53 -0.86 7.18
N LEU A 131 -14.75 -0.60 6.13
CA LEU A 131 -14.99 -1.05 4.75
C LEU A 131 -14.28 -2.36 4.47
N PHE A 132 -13.04 -2.50 4.94
CA PHE A 132 -12.17 -3.64 4.67
C PHE A 132 -12.22 -4.71 5.74
N LYS A 133 -11.83 -5.96 5.37
CA LYS A 133 -11.84 -7.15 6.24
C LYS A 133 -10.61 -8.01 5.98
N ASN A 134 -10.36 -8.96 6.88
CA ASN A 134 -9.27 -9.92 6.78
C ASN A 134 -7.89 -9.22 6.61
N GLU A 135 -7.09 -9.66 5.65
CA GLU A 135 -5.73 -9.17 5.42
C GLU A 135 -5.66 -7.65 5.23
N GLU A 136 -6.55 -7.08 4.41
CA GLU A 136 -6.61 -5.63 4.18
C GLU A 136 -6.90 -4.83 5.46
N ARG A 137 -7.77 -5.35 6.32
CA ARG A 137 -8.05 -4.71 7.61
C ARG A 137 -6.86 -4.77 8.56
N ILE A 138 -6.13 -5.88 8.55
CA ILE A 138 -4.88 -6.03 9.33
C ILE A 138 -3.84 -5.02 8.85
N GLU A 139 -3.68 -4.86 7.55
CA GLU A 139 -2.78 -3.87 6.95
C GLU A 139 -3.14 -2.44 7.41
N LEU A 140 -4.42 -2.05 7.32
CA LEU A 140 -4.88 -0.75 7.80
C LEU A 140 -4.69 -0.54 9.31
N LEU A 141 -4.79 -1.60 10.12
CA LEU A 141 -4.50 -1.51 11.56
C LEU A 141 -3.01 -1.28 11.83
N PHE A 142 -2.11 -1.87 11.04
CA PHE A 142 -0.70 -1.58 11.11
C PHE A 142 -0.40 -0.14 10.70
N GLU A 143 -0.95 0.34 9.58
CA GLU A 143 -0.83 1.74 9.15
C GLU A 143 -1.31 2.71 10.24
N LEU A 144 -2.45 2.44 10.84
CA LEU A 144 -2.98 3.27 11.92
C LEU A 144 -2.10 3.23 13.17
N ALA A 145 -1.51 2.06 13.49
CA ALA A 145 -0.57 1.93 14.60
C ALA A 145 0.71 2.74 14.35
N ASP A 146 1.25 2.72 13.14
CA ASP A 146 2.44 3.48 12.77
C ASP A 146 2.17 5.00 12.80
N VAL A 147 0.97 5.44 12.37
CA VAL A 147 0.55 6.85 12.53
C VAL A 147 0.47 7.24 14.01
N TYR A 148 -0.10 6.39 14.87
CA TYR A 148 -0.17 6.68 16.30
C TYR A 148 1.20 6.67 16.98
N ASP A 149 2.14 5.84 16.50
CA ASP A 149 3.53 5.83 16.98
C ASP A 149 4.25 7.14 16.67
N ASP A 150 4.17 7.61 15.43
CA ASP A 150 4.76 8.86 14.98
C ASP A 150 4.31 10.08 15.80
N TYR A 151 3.11 10.01 16.37
CA TYR A 151 2.55 11.09 17.20
C TYR A 151 2.57 10.78 18.71
N GLU A 152 3.35 9.75 19.13
CA GLU A 152 3.53 9.36 20.52
C GLU A 152 2.22 8.97 21.26
N GLU A 153 1.20 8.51 20.50
CA GLU A 153 -0.08 8.04 21.06
C GLU A 153 -0.01 6.54 21.40
N PHE A 154 0.94 6.13 22.20
CA PHE A 154 1.35 4.75 22.46
C PHE A 154 0.25 3.83 22.99
N GLU A 155 -0.72 4.36 23.73
CA GLU A 155 -1.89 3.58 24.17
C GLU A 155 -2.73 3.11 22.97
N LYS A 156 -2.85 3.94 21.93
CA LYS A 156 -3.58 3.59 20.72
C LYS A 156 -2.82 2.63 19.86
N VAL A 157 -1.48 2.73 19.81
CA VAL A 157 -0.63 1.72 19.16
C VAL A 157 -0.90 0.34 19.75
N PHE A 158 -0.89 0.24 21.09
CA PHE A 158 -1.21 -1.02 21.77
C PHE A 158 -2.62 -1.52 21.42
N ASP A 159 -3.61 -0.63 21.35
CA ASP A 159 -4.99 -1.01 21.01
C ASP A 159 -5.11 -1.53 19.57
N CYS A 160 -4.41 -0.93 18.59
CA CYS A 160 -4.35 -1.43 17.22
C CYS A 160 -3.73 -2.84 17.15
N LEU A 161 -2.58 -3.04 17.79
CA LEU A 161 -1.89 -4.33 17.83
C LEU A 161 -2.75 -5.42 18.52
N LYS A 162 -3.47 -5.06 19.57
CA LYS A 162 -4.40 -5.96 20.23
C LYS A 162 -5.53 -6.37 19.29
N LEU A 163 -6.12 -5.44 18.52
CA LEU A 163 -7.15 -5.74 17.53
C LEU A 163 -6.63 -6.69 16.45
N ILE A 164 -5.39 -6.50 15.97
CA ILE A 164 -4.74 -7.43 15.04
C ILE A 164 -4.69 -8.84 15.63
N LEU A 165 -4.24 -8.99 16.89
CA LEU A 165 -4.15 -10.29 17.56
C LEU A 165 -5.51 -10.88 17.94
N GLU A 166 -6.58 -10.10 18.01
CA GLU A 166 -7.94 -10.61 18.15
C GLU A 166 -8.47 -11.21 16.85
N GLU A 167 -8.03 -10.70 15.69
CA GLU A 167 -8.39 -11.20 14.36
C GLU A 167 -7.43 -12.30 13.88
N GLU A 168 -6.11 -12.11 14.07
CA GLU A 168 -5.03 -13.03 13.72
C GLU A 168 -4.15 -13.34 14.95
N PRO A 169 -4.56 -14.29 15.79
CA PRO A 169 -3.85 -14.59 17.05
C PRO A 169 -2.38 -14.98 16.92
N LEU A 170 -1.96 -15.48 15.74
CA LEU A 170 -0.59 -15.90 15.45
C LEU A 170 0.15 -14.93 14.52
N ASN A 171 -0.31 -13.69 14.36
CA ASN A 171 0.40 -12.68 13.61
C ASN A 171 1.74 -12.35 14.30
N GLU A 172 2.83 -12.82 13.70
CA GLU A 172 4.18 -12.75 14.30
C GLU A 172 4.63 -11.31 14.55
N GLU A 173 4.32 -10.40 13.63
CA GLU A 173 4.70 -9.00 13.74
C GLU A 173 3.95 -8.33 14.90
N ALA A 174 2.64 -8.53 15.01
CA ALA A 174 1.84 -7.98 16.08
C ALA A 174 2.25 -8.55 17.46
N LEU A 175 2.55 -9.87 17.54
CA LEU A 175 3.06 -10.49 18.75
C LEU A 175 4.39 -9.88 19.20
N TYR A 176 5.30 -9.61 18.27
CA TYR A 176 6.57 -8.97 18.57
C TYR A 176 6.39 -7.51 19.00
N LYS A 177 5.65 -6.71 18.19
CA LYS A 177 5.43 -5.28 18.46
C LYS A 177 4.68 -5.05 19.78
N ILE A 178 3.65 -5.84 20.12
CA ILE A 178 2.85 -5.62 21.33
C ILE A 178 3.65 -5.83 22.62
N CYS A 179 4.64 -6.73 22.63
CA CYS A 179 5.54 -6.90 23.78
C CYS A 179 6.31 -5.62 24.08
N PHE A 180 6.84 -4.96 23.06
CA PHE A 180 7.55 -3.70 23.20
C PHE A 180 6.62 -2.60 23.73
N TRP A 181 5.44 -2.44 23.16
CA TRP A 181 4.47 -1.41 23.57
C TRP A 181 3.86 -1.68 24.94
N THR A 182 3.84 -2.94 25.40
CA THR A 182 3.44 -3.29 26.76
C THR A 182 4.32 -2.59 27.81
N ASP A 183 5.61 -2.57 27.60
CA ASP A 183 6.55 -1.92 28.51
C ASP A 183 6.38 -0.39 28.52
N PHE A 184 6.12 0.22 27.36
CA PHE A 184 5.91 1.65 27.24
C PHE A 184 4.61 2.13 27.89
N THR A 185 3.51 1.38 27.71
CA THR A 185 2.19 1.73 28.23
C THR A 185 1.92 1.22 29.63
N GLY A 186 2.77 0.30 30.12
CA GLY A 186 2.57 -0.35 31.43
C GLY A 186 1.39 -1.34 31.46
N ARG A 187 0.83 -1.72 30.30
CA ARG A 187 -0.37 -2.60 30.18
C ARG A 187 -0.01 -4.10 30.34
N ASN A 188 0.88 -4.40 31.27
CA ASN A 188 1.44 -5.75 31.49
C ASN A 188 0.36 -6.82 31.76
N GLU A 189 -0.63 -6.53 32.62
CA GLU A 189 -1.66 -7.51 32.95
C GLU A 189 -2.56 -7.83 31.74
N GLU A 190 -2.83 -6.84 30.90
CA GLU A 190 -3.65 -7.02 29.70
C GLU A 190 -2.89 -7.83 28.66
N SER A 191 -1.64 -7.50 28.42
CA SER A 191 -0.75 -8.24 27.51
C SER A 191 -0.60 -9.70 27.95
N ILE A 192 -0.36 -9.97 29.25
CA ILE A 192 -0.29 -11.34 29.78
C ILE A 192 -1.60 -12.10 29.51
N ARG A 193 -2.75 -11.50 29.78
CA ARG A 193 -4.06 -12.15 29.53
C ARG A 193 -4.26 -12.47 28.06
N LEU A 194 -3.87 -11.56 27.16
CA LEU A 194 -3.95 -11.78 25.73
C LEU A 194 -3.08 -12.95 25.28
N HIS A 195 -1.83 -12.99 25.69
CA HIS A 195 -0.90 -14.08 25.35
C HIS A 195 -1.36 -15.43 25.92
N LEU A 196 -1.85 -15.47 27.16
CA LEU A 196 -2.39 -16.70 27.75
C LEU A 196 -3.59 -17.21 26.98
N LYS A 197 -4.51 -16.32 26.56
CA LYS A 197 -5.64 -16.69 25.72
C LYS A 197 -5.18 -17.30 24.40
N ILE A 198 -4.22 -16.67 23.72
CA ILE A 198 -3.66 -17.17 22.44
C ILE A 198 -3.03 -18.55 22.63
N LEU A 199 -2.24 -18.76 23.70
CA LEU A 199 -1.63 -20.06 23.99
C LEU A 199 -2.67 -21.15 24.32
N ASP A 200 -3.76 -20.82 24.99
CA ASP A 200 -4.84 -21.77 25.28
C ASP A 200 -5.58 -22.19 24.01
N GLU A 201 -5.77 -21.26 23.06
CA GLU A 201 -6.46 -21.52 21.79
C GLU A 201 -5.53 -22.20 20.75
N HIS A 202 -4.21 -21.96 20.83
CA HIS A 202 -3.18 -22.44 19.90
C HIS A 202 -1.99 -23.12 20.62
N PRO A 203 -2.21 -24.27 21.31
CA PRO A 203 -1.21 -24.86 22.22
C PRO A 203 0.03 -25.46 21.54
N PHE A 204 0.08 -25.48 20.21
CA PHE A 204 1.18 -26.06 19.42
C PHE A 204 1.79 -25.05 18.42
N SER A 205 1.54 -23.77 18.57
CA SER A 205 2.11 -22.72 17.74
C SER A 205 3.53 -22.33 18.20
#